data_ce1517889a13ed1047e92fb991f73428
#
_entry.id   ce1517889a13ed1047e92fb991f73428
#
_cell.length_a   1.000
_cell.length_b   1.000
_cell.length_c   1.000
_cell.angle_alpha   90.00
_cell.angle_beta   90.00
_cell.angle_gamma   90.00
#
_symmetry.space_group_name_H-M   'P 1'
#
loop_
_entity.id
_entity.type
_entity.pdbx_description
1 polymer ?
#
loop_
_entity_poly.entity_id
_entity_poly.type
_entity_poly.pdbx_seq_one_letter_code
_entity_poly.pdbx_strand_id
1 'polypeptide(L)'
;LQLLKILVACWLGAFATMASGATVCLSKVDGAIGPATASYISRSVDEAQSKGVQCLIIQLNTPGGLLDSTRVIVQKLLGSPIPVVVYVAPTGATAASAGCFITLAANVAAMSPATTIGAAHPVTLGGLPSGDQSKPDQTMTQKLENFAVSYMEAIASRRNRNIEWAKSAVRESASITAEKALELKVVEIV
;
A
#
# COMPACT_ATOMS: atom_id res chain seq x y z
N LEU A 1 56.43 29.90 -1.47
CA LEU A 1 56.13 28.54 -1.94
C LEU A 1 55.49 27.67 -0.84
N GLN A 2 55.94 27.77 0.44
CA GLN A 2 55.34 27.03 1.56
C GLN A 2 53.93 27.53 1.97
N LEU A 3 53.71 28.85 1.96
CA LEU A 3 52.38 29.42 2.25
C LEU A 3 51.31 29.01 1.23
N LEU A 4 51.66 28.85 -0.04
CA LEU A 4 50.75 28.40 -1.09
C LEU A 4 50.36 26.94 -0.92
N LYS A 5 51.26 26.08 -0.42
CA LYS A 5 50.98 24.66 -0.12
C LYS A 5 50.01 24.50 1.07
N ILE A 6 50.11 25.36 2.08
CA ILE A 6 49.22 25.36 3.26
C ILE A 6 47.80 25.82 2.86
N LEU A 7 47.66 26.82 2.00
CA LEU A 7 46.37 27.29 1.49
C LEU A 7 45.66 26.25 0.62
N VAL A 8 46.41 25.52 -0.22
CA VAL A 8 45.82 24.42 -1.03
C VAL A 8 45.41 23.22 -0.17
N ALA A 9 46.18 22.90 0.89
CA ALA A 9 45.81 21.83 1.82
C ALA A 9 44.55 22.14 2.66
N CYS A 10 44.36 23.42 3.06
CA CYS A 10 43.11 23.85 3.73
C CYS A 10 41.88 23.86 2.82
N TRP A 11 42.04 24.10 1.52
CA TRP A 11 40.94 24.07 0.55
C TRP A 11 40.48 22.64 0.20
N LEU A 12 41.36 21.67 0.22
CA LEU A 12 41.03 20.24 -0.01
C LEU A 12 40.38 19.58 1.20
N GLY A 13 40.49 20.13 2.40
CA GLY A 13 39.86 19.62 3.62
C GLY A 13 38.39 20.00 3.83
N ALA A 14 37.88 21.00 3.06
CA ALA A 14 36.56 21.57 3.28
C ALA A 14 35.40 20.83 2.53
N PHE A 15 35.69 19.82 1.72
CA PHE A 15 34.69 19.02 1.00
C PHE A 15 34.54 17.62 1.59
N ALA A 16 34.54 17.48 2.92
CA ALA A 16 33.95 16.33 3.53
C ALA A 16 32.43 16.50 3.45
N THR A 17 31.81 16.17 2.29
CA THR A 17 30.39 16.02 2.18
C THR A 17 30.01 14.93 3.17
N MET A 18 29.36 15.31 4.26
CA MET A 18 28.67 14.35 5.13
C MET A 18 27.67 13.61 4.24
N ALA A 19 28.00 12.39 3.85
CA ALA A 19 27.04 11.48 3.27
C ALA A 19 26.00 11.20 4.36
N SER A 20 24.96 12.03 4.41
CA SER A 20 23.78 11.75 5.24
C SER A 20 23.17 10.48 4.67
N GLY A 21 23.32 9.38 5.37
CA GLY A 21 22.73 8.11 4.97
C GLY A 21 21.22 8.31 4.79
N ALA A 22 20.68 7.80 3.69
CA ALA A 22 19.23 7.79 3.45
C ALA A 22 18.52 7.00 4.56
N THR A 23 17.68 7.67 5.34
CA THR A 23 16.91 7.02 6.41
C THR A 23 15.53 6.67 5.89
N VAL A 24 15.08 5.44 6.14
CA VAL A 24 13.74 4.97 5.83
C VAL A 24 13.06 4.45 7.10
N CYS A 25 11.74 4.55 7.18
CA CYS A 25 10.95 3.87 8.21
C CYS A 25 10.37 2.57 7.67
N LEU A 26 10.32 1.55 8.49
CA LEU A 26 9.67 0.26 8.20
C LEU A 26 8.56 0.02 9.21
N SER A 27 7.34 -0.21 8.71
CA SER A 27 6.18 -0.67 9.47
C SER A 27 5.77 -2.05 8.99
N LYS A 28 5.35 -2.93 9.90
CA LYS A 28 4.90 -4.28 9.56
C LYS A 28 3.43 -4.44 9.89
N VAL A 29 2.67 -4.95 8.93
CA VAL A 29 1.25 -5.27 9.05
C VAL A 29 1.09 -6.73 8.66
N ASP A 30 0.73 -7.56 9.63
CA ASP A 30 0.49 -8.99 9.44
C ASP A 30 -0.84 -9.35 10.11
N GLY A 31 -1.86 -9.61 9.28
CA GLY A 31 -3.21 -9.91 9.74
C GLY A 31 -4.30 -9.01 9.18
N ALA A 32 -5.47 -9.03 9.82
CA ALA A 32 -6.67 -8.35 9.33
C ALA A 32 -6.58 -6.82 9.39
N ILE A 33 -7.19 -6.15 8.41
CA ILE A 33 -7.32 -4.69 8.37
C ILE A 33 -8.55 -4.26 9.17
N GLY A 34 -8.29 -3.61 10.30
CA GLY A 34 -9.29 -3.10 11.22
C GLY A 34 -8.92 -1.70 11.74
N PRO A 35 -9.72 -1.14 12.69
CA PRO A 35 -9.48 0.19 13.22
C PRO A 35 -8.09 0.37 13.86
N ALA A 36 -7.61 -0.65 14.58
CA ALA A 36 -6.27 -0.63 15.18
C ALA A 36 -5.17 -0.57 14.12
N THR A 37 -5.29 -1.38 13.06
CA THR A 37 -4.34 -1.38 11.94
C THR A 37 -4.37 -0.03 11.19
N ALA A 38 -5.54 0.53 10.97
CA ALA A 38 -5.69 1.84 10.33
C ALA A 38 -5.03 2.95 11.16
N SER A 39 -5.24 2.96 12.48
CA SER A 39 -4.58 3.90 13.40
C SER A 39 -3.06 3.70 13.42
N TYR A 40 -2.58 2.46 13.40
CA TYR A 40 -1.15 2.14 13.36
C TYR A 40 -0.49 2.68 12.09
N ILE A 41 -1.06 2.39 10.90
CA ILE A 41 -0.53 2.89 9.62
C ILE A 41 -0.56 4.42 9.58
N SER A 42 -1.65 5.05 10.03
CA SER A 42 -1.77 6.50 10.05
C SER A 42 -0.66 7.15 10.90
N ARG A 43 -0.44 6.64 12.11
CA ARG A 43 0.66 7.11 12.98
C ARG A 43 2.03 6.86 12.36
N SER A 44 2.24 5.71 11.68
CA SER A 44 3.50 5.42 11.00
C SER A 44 3.82 6.45 9.92
N VAL A 45 2.82 6.91 9.15
CA VAL A 45 2.99 7.97 8.16
C VAL A 45 3.35 9.29 8.84
N ASP A 46 2.64 9.67 9.92
CA ASP A 46 2.89 10.92 10.64
C ASP A 46 4.28 10.92 11.30
N GLU A 47 4.68 9.80 11.90
CA GLU A 47 6.00 9.65 12.51
C GLU A 47 7.12 9.69 11.46
N ALA A 48 6.95 9.02 10.33
CA ALA A 48 7.91 9.05 9.24
C ALA A 48 8.08 10.47 8.68
N GLN A 49 6.97 11.21 8.52
CA GLN A 49 7.00 12.63 8.15
C GLN A 49 7.74 13.48 9.19
N SER A 50 7.43 13.32 10.47
CA SER A 50 8.04 14.12 11.54
C SER A 50 9.55 13.89 11.67
N LYS A 51 10.00 12.68 11.35
CA LYS A 51 11.43 12.31 11.33
C LYS A 51 12.16 12.75 10.05
N GLY A 52 11.45 13.28 9.06
CA GLY A 52 12.03 13.71 7.79
C GLY A 52 12.69 12.57 7.00
N VAL A 53 12.16 11.34 7.11
CA VAL A 53 12.70 10.19 6.39
C VAL A 53 12.38 10.27 4.90
N GLN A 54 13.17 9.60 4.07
CA GLN A 54 12.99 9.64 2.61
C GLN A 54 11.75 8.88 2.15
N CYS A 55 11.39 7.79 2.83
CA CYS A 55 10.13 7.08 2.58
C CYS A 55 9.73 6.23 3.80
N LEU A 56 8.45 5.86 3.82
CA LEU A 56 7.90 4.81 4.67
C LEU A 56 7.72 3.54 3.85
N ILE A 57 8.22 2.42 4.34
CA ILE A 57 7.94 1.09 3.80
C ILE A 57 6.93 0.40 4.71
N ILE A 58 5.82 -0.06 4.14
CA ILE A 58 4.81 -0.88 4.83
C ILE A 58 4.94 -2.30 4.30
N GLN A 59 5.53 -3.19 5.09
CA GLN A 59 5.51 -4.62 4.80
C GLN A 59 4.12 -5.15 5.12
N LEU A 60 3.45 -5.72 4.12
CA LEU A 60 2.04 -6.10 4.20
C LEU A 60 1.84 -7.59 3.95
N ASN A 61 1.15 -8.24 4.87
CA ASN A 61 0.54 -9.57 4.72
C ASN A 61 -0.86 -9.54 5.31
N THR A 62 -1.90 -9.63 4.48
CA THR A 62 -3.28 -9.52 4.96
C THR A 62 -4.27 -10.31 4.11
N PRO A 63 -5.21 -11.02 4.75
CA PRO A 63 -6.35 -11.63 4.06
C PRO A 63 -7.43 -10.60 3.69
N GLY A 64 -7.32 -9.34 4.18
CA GLY A 64 -8.31 -8.30 4.00
C GLY A 64 -8.82 -7.73 5.33
N GLY A 65 -10.01 -7.13 5.30
CA GLY A 65 -10.63 -6.55 6.49
C GLY A 65 -11.73 -5.55 6.18
N LEU A 66 -11.99 -4.64 7.14
CA LEU A 66 -13.11 -3.71 7.08
C LEU A 66 -12.91 -2.62 6.03
N LEU A 67 -13.94 -2.36 5.24
CA LEU A 67 -13.92 -1.34 4.19
C LEU A 67 -13.64 0.06 4.74
N ASP A 68 -14.25 0.44 5.86
CA ASP A 68 -14.04 1.77 6.45
C ASP A 68 -12.59 1.96 6.90
N SER A 69 -11.99 0.94 7.52
CA SER A 69 -10.56 0.96 7.88
C SER A 69 -9.66 1.04 6.65
N THR A 70 -10.01 0.32 5.59
CA THR A 70 -9.32 0.37 4.30
C THR A 70 -9.36 1.78 3.71
N ARG A 71 -10.52 2.44 3.73
CA ARG A 71 -10.67 3.82 3.24
C ARG A 71 -9.81 4.81 3.99
N VAL A 72 -9.77 4.70 5.32
CA VAL A 72 -8.90 5.56 6.17
C VAL A 72 -7.44 5.39 5.75
N ILE A 73 -6.98 4.16 5.58
CA ILE A 73 -5.60 3.88 5.15
C ILE A 73 -5.33 4.45 3.76
N VAL A 74 -6.18 4.13 2.78
CA VAL A 74 -6.03 4.61 1.39
C VAL A 74 -5.97 6.14 1.34
N GLN A 75 -6.87 6.84 2.03
CA GLN A 75 -6.87 8.30 2.09
C GLN A 75 -5.55 8.83 2.67
N LYS A 76 -5.04 8.19 3.73
CA LYS A 76 -3.77 8.56 4.36
C LYS A 76 -2.58 8.37 3.40
N LEU A 77 -2.54 7.26 2.64
CA LEU A 77 -1.48 6.99 1.67
C LEU A 77 -1.54 7.92 0.47
N LEU A 78 -2.74 8.20 -0.05
CA LEU A 78 -2.92 9.11 -1.19
C LEU A 78 -2.56 10.55 -0.84
N GLY A 79 -2.82 10.99 0.39
CA GLY A 79 -2.52 12.32 0.92
C GLY A 79 -1.17 12.43 1.64
N SER A 80 -0.35 11.38 1.64
CA SER A 80 0.94 11.39 2.33
C SER A 80 1.90 12.40 1.72
N PRO A 81 2.55 13.27 2.53
CA PRO A 81 3.56 14.21 2.05
C PRO A 81 4.93 13.55 1.77
N ILE A 82 5.12 12.32 2.24
CA ILE A 82 6.31 11.52 1.98
C ILE A 82 5.97 10.30 1.12
N PRO A 83 6.89 9.77 0.31
CA PRO A 83 6.68 8.55 -0.43
C PRO A 83 6.36 7.37 0.50
N VAL A 84 5.31 6.61 0.17
CA VAL A 84 4.98 5.36 0.86
C VAL A 84 5.13 4.20 -0.11
N VAL A 85 5.93 3.22 0.29
CA VAL A 85 6.10 1.94 -0.39
C VAL A 85 5.25 0.91 0.34
N VAL A 86 4.40 0.17 -0.39
CA VAL A 86 3.76 -1.03 0.15
C VAL A 86 4.46 -2.24 -0.45
N TYR A 87 5.01 -3.08 0.42
CA TYR A 87 5.74 -4.29 0.05
C TYR A 87 5.01 -5.52 0.56
N VAL A 88 4.41 -6.26 -0.35
CA VAL A 88 3.74 -7.53 -0.02
C VAL A 88 4.79 -8.59 0.26
N ALA A 89 4.98 -8.93 1.51
CA ALA A 89 6.04 -9.79 2.01
C ALA A 89 5.70 -10.32 3.43
N PRO A 90 6.36 -11.41 3.87
CA PRO A 90 7.41 -12.19 3.21
C PRO A 90 6.92 -13.06 2.04
N THR A 91 7.80 -13.89 1.47
CA THR A 91 7.42 -14.96 0.53
C THR A 91 6.23 -15.75 1.08
N GLY A 92 5.20 -15.99 0.26
CA GLY A 92 3.94 -16.61 0.68
C GLY A 92 2.89 -15.65 1.24
N ALA A 93 3.23 -14.36 1.41
CA ALA A 93 2.26 -13.34 1.85
C ALA A 93 1.20 -13.06 0.79
N THR A 94 0.10 -12.48 1.24
CA THR A 94 -1.00 -12.06 0.37
C THR A 94 -1.42 -10.63 0.64
N ALA A 95 -1.82 -9.92 -0.40
CA ALA A 95 -2.52 -8.64 -0.35
C ALA A 95 -3.96 -8.83 -0.86
N ALA A 96 -4.76 -9.58 -0.11
CA ALA A 96 -6.14 -9.87 -0.50
C ALA A 96 -7.09 -8.77 -0.03
N SER A 97 -8.20 -8.58 -0.77
CA SER A 97 -9.31 -7.68 -0.41
C SER A 97 -8.81 -6.27 -0.06
N ALA A 98 -8.93 -5.83 1.20
CA ALA A 98 -8.40 -4.57 1.70
C ALA A 98 -6.91 -4.35 1.32
N GLY A 99 -6.11 -5.42 1.35
CA GLY A 99 -4.70 -5.39 0.97
C GLY A 99 -4.48 -4.96 -0.48
N CYS A 100 -5.36 -5.36 -1.39
CA CYS A 100 -5.31 -4.95 -2.79
C CYS A 100 -5.47 -3.43 -2.92
N PHE A 101 -6.49 -2.84 -2.29
CA PHE A 101 -6.71 -1.39 -2.27
C PHE A 101 -5.51 -0.63 -1.68
N ILE A 102 -4.98 -1.11 -0.56
CA ILE A 102 -3.85 -0.49 0.14
C ILE A 102 -2.59 -0.53 -0.74
N THR A 103 -2.31 -1.67 -1.36
CA THR A 103 -1.15 -1.83 -2.25
C THR A 103 -1.25 -0.93 -3.47
N LEU A 104 -2.44 -0.86 -4.11
CA LEU A 104 -2.66 0.03 -5.24
C LEU A 104 -2.66 1.52 -4.89
N ALA A 105 -2.88 1.90 -3.62
CA ALA A 105 -2.82 3.29 -3.16
C ALA A 105 -1.39 3.80 -2.91
N ALA A 106 -0.41 2.92 -2.77
CA ALA A 106 0.99 3.27 -2.50
C ALA A 106 1.64 4.10 -3.61
N ASN A 107 2.68 4.87 -3.27
CA ASN A 107 3.52 5.54 -4.27
C ASN A 107 4.31 4.52 -5.10
N VAL A 108 4.82 3.47 -4.43
CA VAL A 108 5.46 2.32 -5.05
C VAL A 108 4.84 1.06 -4.45
N ALA A 109 4.38 0.16 -5.29
CA ALA A 109 3.91 -1.16 -4.91
C ALA A 109 4.97 -2.20 -5.27
N ALA A 110 5.37 -3.00 -4.29
CA ALA A 110 6.35 -4.06 -4.45
C ALA A 110 5.80 -5.39 -3.91
N MET A 111 6.22 -6.48 -4.50
CA MET A 111 5.82 -7.81 -4.06
C MET A 111 7.04 -8.73 -3.98
N SER A 112 7.12 -9.55 -2.93
CA SER A 112 8.10 -10.63 -2.88
C SER A 112 7.69 -11.75 -3.85
N PRO A 113 8.64 -12.49 -4.44
CA PRO A 113 8.33 -13.69 -5.20
C PRO A 113 7.43 -14.66 -4.41
N ALA A 114 6.55 -15.37 -5.13
CA ALA A 114 5.56 -16.29 -4.57
C ALA A 114 4.55 -15.64 -3.60
N THR A 115 4.22 -14.35 -3.80
CA THR A 115 3.12 -13.66 -3.14
C THR A 115 1.95 -13.45 -4.10
N THR A 116 0.79 -13.08 -3.57
CA THR A 116 -0.43 -12.87 -4.37
C THR A 116 -1.10 -11.55 -4.03
N ILE A 117 -1.84 -11.00 -5.00
CA ILE A 117 -2.65 -9.79 -4.84
C ILE A 117 -3.99 -9.95 -5.56
N GLY A 118 -5.08 -9.43 -4.97
CA GLY A 118 -6.41 -9.40 -5.61
C GLY A 118 -7.54 -9.79 -4.69
N ALA A 119 -8.54 -10.54 -5.22
CA ALA A 119 -9.72 -11.03 -4.50
C ALA A 119 -10.42 -9.92 -3.69
N ALA A 120 -10.72 -8.79 -4.34
CA ALA A 120 -11.18 -7.55 -3.69
C ALA A 120 -12.70 -7.34 -3.75
N HIS A 121 -13.47 -8.38 -4.08
CA HIS A 121 -14.94 -8.31 -4.07
C HIS A 121 -15.45 -8.01 -2.65
N PRO A 122 -16.33 -7.00 -2.48
CA PRO A 122 -16.86 -6.68 -1.16
C PRO A 122 -17.82 -7.78 -0.70
N VAL A 123 -17.54 -8.33 0.48
CA VAL A 123 -18.46 -9.26 1.14
C VAL A 123 -19.16 -8.54 2.29
N THR A 124 -20.47 -8.62 2.36
CA THR A 124 -21.19 -8.20 3.56
C THR A 124 -20.85 -9.19 4.66
N LEU A 125 -20.22 -8.71 5.72
CA LEU A 125 -20.13 -9.45 6.98
C LEU A 125 -21.56 -9.54 7.54
N GLY A 126 -22.36 -10.35 6.87
CA GLY A 126 -23.77 -10.54 7.16
C GLY A 126 -23.96 -11.61 8.19
N GLY A 127 -24.65 -11.22 9.25
CA GLY A 127 -25.59 -12.08 9.94
C GLY A 127 -24.99 -13.31 10.61
N LEU A 128 -24.76 -13.21 11.93
CA LEU A 128 -25.12 -14.33 12.79
C LEU A 128 -26.39 -15.01 12.22
N PRO A 129 -26.48 -16.34 12.22
CA PRO A 129 -27.70 -17.03 11.82
C PRO A 129 -28.80 -16.75 12.84
N SER A 130 -29.40 -15.57 12.78
CA SER A 130 -30.71 -15.30 13.31
C SER A 130 -31.68 -15.87 12.31
N GLY A 131 -32.51 -16.80 12.74
CA GLY A 131 -33.34 -17.70 11.95
C GLY A 131 -34.37 -17.10 10.99
N ASP A 132 -34.09 -15.91 10.44
CA ASP A 132 -34.87 -15.31 9.38
C ASP A 132 -33.93 -15.15 8.16
N GLN A 133 -34.11 -16.05 7.18
CA GLN A 133 -33.38 -16.05 5.90
C GLN A 133 -33.90 -14.94 4.98
N SER A 134 -33.79 -13.70 5.41
CA SER A 134 -33.94 -12.60 4.46
C SER A 134 -32.69 -12.61 3.56
N LYS A 135 -32.88 -12.93 2.28
CA LYS A 135 -31.85 -12.83 1.24
C LYS A 135 -31.21 -11.44 1.34
N PRO A 136 -29.87 -11.32 1.25
CA PRO A 136 -29.21 -10.02 1.21
C PRO A 136 -29.92 -9.13 0.18
N ASP A 137 -30.20 -7.89 0.54
CA ASP A 137 -30.81 -6.94 -0.40
C ASP A 137 -29.87 -6.80 -1.61
N GLN A 138 -30.31 -7.35 -2.74
CA GLN A 138 -29.54 -7.34 -4.00
C GLN A 138 -29.16 -5.91 -4.40
N THR A 139 -30.03 -4.94 -4.09
CA THR A 139 -29.76 -3.53 -4.37
C THR A 139 -28.60 -3.01 -3.52
N MET A 140 -28.52 -3.40 -2.24
CA MET A 140 -27.43 -2.99 -1.37
C MET A 140 -26.10 -3.62 -1.79
N THR A 141 -26.11 -4.91 -2.12
CA THR A 141 -24.93 -5.65 -2.62
C THR A 141 -24.40 -4.99 -3.89
N GLN A 142 -25.28 -4.67 -4.85
CA GLN A 142 -24.91 -4.00 -6.09
C GLN A 142 -24.34 -2.60 -5.87
N LYS A 143 -24.90 -1.84 -4.91
CA LYS A 143 -24.36 -0.51 -4.56
C LYS A 143 -22.95 -0.60 -3.97
N LEU A 144 -22.70 -1.56 -3.08
CA LEU A 144 -21.39 -1.80 -2.49
C LEU A 144 -20.35 -2.22 -3.55
N GLU A 145 -20.73 -3.10 -4.46
CA GLU A 145 -19.87 -3.53 -5.57
C GLU A 145 -19.52 -2.36 -6.48
N ASN A 146 -20.52 -1.61 -6.96
CA ASN A 146 -20.32 -0.46 -7.82
C ASN A 146 -19.45 0.60 -7.15
N PHE A 147 -19.65 0.86 -5.85
CA PHE A 147 -18.79 1.75 -5.08
C PHE A 147 -17.33 1.23 -5.05
N ALA A 148 -17.13 -0.05 -4.73
CA ALA A 148 -15.80 -0.65 -4.64
C ALA A 148 -15.06 -0.63 -5.99
N VAL A 149 -15.78 -0.91 -7.10
CA VAL A 149 -15.23 -0.81 -8.46
C VAL A 149 -14.77 0.62 -8.77
N SER A 150 -15.64 1.61 -8.56
CA SER A 150 -15.32 3.01 -8.85
C SER A 150 -14.16 3.51 -7.96
N TYR A 151 -14.14 3.08 -6.71
CA TYR A 151 -13.07 3.44 -5.77
C TYR A 151 -11.71 2.84 -6.19
N MET A 152 -11.71 1.57 -6.59
CA MET A 152 -10.51 0.89 -7.09
C MET A 152 -10.00 1.53 -8.38
N GLU A 153 -10.90 1.86 -9.31
CA GLU A 153 -10.58 2.58 -10.53
C GLU A 153 -9.91 3.94 -10.25
N ALA A 154 -10.47 4.73 -9.34
CA ALA A 154 -9.92 6.01 -8.95
C ALA A 154 -8.50 5.89 -8.35
N ILE A 155 -8.26 4.87 -7.51
CA ILE A 155 -6.95 4.59 -6.92
C ILE A 155 -5.94 4.19 -8.01
N ALA A 156 -6.29 3.22 -8.85
CA ALA A 156 -5.42 2.72 -9.93
C ALA A 156 -5.06 3.84 -10.91
N SER A 157 -6.04 4.64 -11.32
CA SER A 157 -5.85 5.82 -12.18
C SER A 157 -4.91 6.84 -11.53
N ARG A 158 -5.11 7.16 -10.25
CA ARG A 158 -4.28 8.13 -9.52
C ARG A 158 -2.81 7.72 -9.45
N ARG A 159 -2.54 6.41 -9.44
CA ARG A 159 -1.19 5.82 -9.36
C ARG A 159 -0.68 5.29 -10.70
N ASN A 160 -1.39 5.55 -11.80
CA ASN A 160 -1.03 5.13 -13.16
C ASN A 160 -0.84 3.60 -13.28
N ARG A 161 -1.70 2.83 -12.60
CA ARG A 161 -1.71 1.37 -12.61
C ARG A 161 -2.79 0.82 -13.52
N ASN A 162 -2.76 -0.48 -13.77
CA ASN A 162 -3.70 -1.17 -14.66
C ASN A 162 -5.14 -1.11 -14.12
N ILE A 163 -5.96 -0.23 -14.70
CA ILE A 163 -7.34 0.03 -14.30
C ILE A 163 -8.22 -1.20 -14.55
N GLU A 164 -8.07 -1.85 -15.71
CA GLU A 164 -8.95 -2.97 -16.06
C GLU A 164 -8.72 -4.17 -15.16
N TRP A 165 -7.48 -4.48 -14.84
CA TRP A 165 -7.19 -5.50 -13.85
C TRP A 165 -7.71 -5.11 -12.46
N ALA A 166 -7.54 -3.87 -12.05
CA ALA A 166 -8.01 -3.37 -10.76
C ALA A 166 -9.54 -3.52 -10.61
N LYS A 167 -10.30 -3.28 -11.69
CA LYS A 167 -11.75 -3.49 -11.73
C LYS A 167 -12.11 -4.98 -11.67
N SER A 168 -11.36 -5.86 -12.37
CA SER A 168 -11.60 -7.32 -12.33
C SER A 168 -11.32 -7.91 -10.96
N ALA A 169 -10.33 -7.38 -10.22
CA ALA A 169 -10.07 -7.79 -8.84
C ALA A 169 -11.29 -7.58 -7.93
N VAL A 170 -12.11 -6.57 -8.22
CA VAL A 170 -13.36 -6.31 -7.48
C VAL A 170 -14.53 -7.10 -8.05
N ARG A 171 -14.77 -7.03 -9.37
CA ARG A 171 -15.97 -7.63 -9.98
C ARG A 171 -15.92 -9.16 -10.01
N GLU A 172 -14.75 -9.71 -10.32
CA GLU A 172 -14.54 -11.13 -10.61
C GLU A 172 -13.73 -11.83 -9.53
N SER A 173 -13.35 -11.09 -8.46
CA SER A 173 -12.42 -11.58 -7.45
C SER A 173 -11.08 -12.04 -8.04
N ALA A 174 -10.64 -11.44 -9.15
CA ALA A 174 -9.39 -11.80 -9.80
C ALA A 174 -8.22 -11.69 -8.82
N SER A 175 -7.34 -12.70 -8.85
CA SER A 175 -6.12 -12.75 -8.03
C SER A 175 -4.96 -13.24 -8.90
N ILE A 176 -3.79 -12.64 -8.71
CA ILE A 176 -2.59 -12.92 -9.52
C ILE A 176 -1.34 -13.02 -8.65
N THR A 177 -0.32 -13.68 -9.21
CA THR A 177 1.01 -13.77 -8.59
C THR A 177 1.80 -12.47 -8.73
N ALA A 178 2.87 -12.34 -7.98
CA ALA A 178 3.79 -11.20 -8.04
C ALA A 178 4.30 -10.94 -9.47
N GLU A 179 4.75 -12.00 -10.15
CA GLU A 179 5.31 -11.93 -11.50
C GLU A 179 4.25 -11.42 -12.49
N LYS A 180 3.03 -11.93 -12.38
CA LYS A 180 1.92 -11.49 -13.24
C LYS A 180 1.48 -10.06 -12.92
N ALA A 181 1.57 -9.65 -11.65
CA ALA A 181 1.28 -8.28 -11.22
C ALA A 181 2.28 -7.28 -11.82
N LEU A 182 3.56 -7.64 -11.91
CA LEU A 182 4.58 -6.84 -12.58
C LEU A 182 4.32 -6.74 -14.09
N GLU A 183 4.08 -7.89 -14.75
CA GLU A 183 3.78 -7.96 -16.19
C GLU A 183 2.59 -7.06 -16.56
N LEU A 184 1.52 -7.13 -15.77
CA LEU A 184 0.29 -6.36 -15.99
C LEU A 184 0.37 -4.90 -15.50
N LYS A 185 1.49 -4.44 -14.97
CA LYS A 185 1.67 -3.08 -14.41
C LYS A 185 0.70 -2.78 -13.26
N VAL A 186 0.47 -3.77 -12.43
CA VAL A 186 -0.27 -3.65 -11.17
C VAL A 186 0.66 -3.22 -10.04
N VAL A 187 1.90 -3.70 -10.08
CA VAL A 187 2.98 -3.31 -9.19
C VAL A 187 4.22 -2.90 -10.00
N GLU A 188 5.15 -2.20 -9.35
CA GLU A 188 6.36 -1.68 -9.99
C GLU A 188 7.58 -2.58 -9.77
N ILE A 189 7.58 -3.42 -8.71
CA ILE A 189 8.78 -4.19 -8.29
C ILE A 189 8.37 -5.59 -7.82
N VAL A 190 9.14 -6.57 -8.23
CA VAL A 190 9.14 -7.95 -7.71
C VAL A 190 10.56 -8.36 -7.35
#